data_9d2ac1c9489d777ff0fb16bb32c18535
#
_entry.id   9d2ac1c9489d777ff0fb16bb32c18535
#
_cell.length_a   1.000
_cell.length_b   1.000
_cell.length_c   1.000
_cell.angle_alpha   90.00
_cell.angle_beta   90.00
_cell.angle_gamma   90.00
#
_symmetry.space_group_name_H-M   'P 1'
#
loop_
_entity.id
_entity.type
_entity.pdbx_description
1 polymer ?
#
loop_
_entity_poly.entity_id
_entity_poly.type
_entity_poly.pdbx_seq_one_letter_code
_entity_poly.pdbx_strand_id
1 'polypeptide(L)'
;LIEIKILVRSSSESRKASVCSSLESVFSLAGAKVENGGAYGGWQPNINSPILNVMQKTYEEMFGKKPSVKVMHAGLECGIIQESYPAMDMISIGPDLEHPHSPDERVSIPSVQKVWDFIVATLERI
;
A
#
# COMPACT_ATOMS: atom_id res chain seq x y z
N LEU A 1 -14.31 -9.13 31.22
CA LEU A 1 -13.32 -8.29 30.58
C LEU A 1 -13.70 -8.13 29.10
N ILE A 2 -13.74 -6.89 28.61
CA ILE A 2 -13.96 -6.58 27.19
C ILE A 2 -12.63 -6.08 26.64
N GLU A 3 -12.15 -6.69 25.55
CA GLU A 3 -10.99 -6.26 24.79
C GLU A 3 -11.43 -5.71 23.42
N ILE A 4 -10.97 -4.53 23.06
CA ILE A 4 -11.26 -3.89 21.78
C ILE A 4 -9.93 -3.67 21.05
N LYS A 5 -9.80 -4.26 19.86
CA LYS A 5 -8.64 -4.06 18.98
C LYS A 5 -9.02 -3.13 17.84
N ILE A 6 -8.30 -2.01 17.72
CA ILE A 6 -8.52 -1.00 16.69
C ILE A 6 -7.28 -0.90 15.81
N LEU A 7 -7.46 -1.03 14.50
CA LEU A 7 -6.40 -0.86 13.53
C LEU A 7 -6.57 0.49 12.82
N VAL A 8 -5.60 1.38 13.03
CA VAL A 8 -5.55 2.70 12.39
C VAL A 8 -4.59 2.64 11.21
N ARG A 9 -5.04 3.04 10.03
CA ARG A 9 -4.23 3.10 8.81
C ARG A 9 -4.32 4.49 8.18
N SER A 10 -3.19 5.02 7.75
CA SER A 10 -3.11 6.27 6.98
C SER A 10 -1.81 6.27 6.17
N SER A 11 -1.83 6.91 5.01
CA SER A 11 -0.61 7.25 4.25
C SER A 11 0.16 8.41 4.86
N SER A 12 -0.40 9.12 5.85
CA SER A 12 0.21 10.24 6.56
C SER A 12 0.45 9.87 8.02
N GLU A 13 1.71 9.87 8.44
CA GLU A 13 2.10 9.58 9.82
C GLU A 13 1.49 10.56 10.82
N SER A 14 1.45 11.86 10.49
CA SER A 14 0.85 12.87 11.37
C SER A 14 -0.66 12.64 11.57
N ARG A 15 -1.39 12.25 10.54
CA ARG A 15 -2.81 11.92 10.65
C ARG A 15 -3.03 10.63 11.44
N LYS A 16 -2.19 9.61 11.22
CA LYS A 16 -2.22 8.37 11.99
C LYS A 16 -2.02 8.65 13.48
N ALA A 17 -0.99 9.40 13.84
CA ALA A 17 -0.73 9.80 15.21
C ALA A 17 -1.88 10.59 15.84
N SER A 18 -2.48 11.53 15.10
CA SER A 18 -3.63 12.31 15.57
C SER A 18 -4.84 11.43 15.88
N VAL A 19 -5.16 10.48 15.02
CA VAL A 19 -6.28 9.54 15.25
C VAL A 19 -6.00 8.63 16.44
N CYS A 20 -4.78 8.09 16.56
CA CYS A 20 -4.38 7.29 17.72
C CYS A 20 -4.53 8.06 19.03
N SER A 21 -4.04 9.31 19.09
CA SER A 21 -4.16 10.17 20.27
C SER A 21 -5.62 10.49 20.62
N SER A 22 -6.47 10.71 19.62
CA SER A 22 -7.89 10.93 19.83
C SER A 22 -8.59 9.68 20.41
N LEU A 23 -8.29 8.50 19.86
CA LEU A 23 -8.82 7.23 20.37
C LEU A 23 -8.35 6.97 21.81
N GLU A 24 -7.07 7.17 22.09
CA GLU A 24 -6.51 7.02 23.43
C GLU A 24 -7.24 7.94 24.43
N SER A 25 -7.45 9.20 24.06
CA SER A 25 -8.16 10.17 24.91
C SER A 25 -9.60 9.72 25.20
N VAL A 26 -10.35 9.30 24.17
CA VAL A 26 -11.75 8.86 24.32
C VAL A 26 -11.86 7.64 25.22
N PHE A 27 -11.04 6.62 24.97
CA PHE A 27 -11.07 5.38 25.76
C PHE A 27 -10.57 5.57 27.17
N SER A 28 -9.56 6.41 27.39
CA SER A 28 -9.07 6.75 28.74
C SER A 28 -10.15 7.50 29.55
N LEU A 29 -10.89 8.43 28.93
CA LEU A 29 -12.03 9.10 29.56
C LEU A 29 -13.15 8.13 29.96
N ALA A 30 -13.31 7.05 29.20
CA ALA A 30 -14.25 5.97 29.53
C ALA A 30 -13.71 4.99 30.59
N GLY A 31 -12.52 5.22 31.15
CA GLY A 31 -11.88 4.35 32.15
C GLY A 31 -11.22 3.10 31.61
N ALA A 32 -10.98 3.03 30.32
CA ALA A 32 -10.28 1.90 29.70
C ALA A 32 -8.75 2.07 29.82
N LYS A 33 -8.05 0.94 29.91
CA LYS A 33 -6.60 0.90 29.70
C LYS A 33 -6.34 0.84 28.19
N VAL A 34 -5.54 1.77 27.67
CA VAL A 34 -5.17 1.83 26.26
C VAL A 34 -3.72 1.45 26.09
N GLU A 35 -3.44 0.59 25.14
CA GLU A 35 -2.08 0.21 24.74
C GLU A 35 -1.93 0.43 23.22
N ASN A 36 -0.91 1.17 22.83
CA ASN A 36 -0.55 1.41 21.42
C ASN A 36 0.64 0.54 21.06
N GLY A 37 0.60 -0.10 19.88
CA GLY A 37 1.71 -0.92 19.43
C GLY A 37 1.57 -1.40 17.98
N GLY A 38 2.62 -2.07 17.47
CA GLY A 38 2.59 -2.68 16.13
C GLY A 38 2.53 -1.69 14.96
N ALA A 39 2.94 -0.42 15.19
CA ALA A 39 2.93 0.59 14.13
C ALA A 39 4.06 0.37 13.13
N TYR A 40 3.77 0.58 11.86
CA TYR A 40 4.75 0.69 10.77
C TYR A 40 4.39 1.90 9.90
N GLY A 41 5.36 2.39 9.13
CA GLY A 41 5.23 3.58 8.31
C GLY A 41 4.14 3.49 7.25
N GLY A 42 3.49 4.60 6.98
CA GLY A 42 2.61 4.75 5.83
C GLY A 42 3.43 5.07 4.58
N TRP A 43 3.04 4.51 3.44
CA TRP A 43 3.64 4.87 2.17
C TRP A 43 2.94 6.08 1.56
N GLN A 44 3.63 7.22 1.54
CA GLN A 44 3.11 8.43 0.89
C GLN A 44 3.24 8.32 -0.63
N PRO A 45 2.16 8.55 -1.38
CA PRO A 45 2.22 8.51 -2.83
C PRO A 45 3.06 9.68 -3.38
N ASN A 46 3.99 9.37 -4.30
CA ASN A 46 4.72 10.36 -5.08
C ASN A 46 4.02 10.54 -6.44
N ILE A 47 3.23 11.60 -6.57
CA ILE A 47 2.51 11.91 -7.82
C ILE A 47 3.44 12.31 -8.99
N ASN A 48 4.68 12.68 -8.69
CA ASN A 48 5.71 13.05 -9.67
C ASN A 48 6.74 11.93 -9.86
N SER A 49 6.39 10.70 -9.50
CA SER A 49 7.27 9.53 -9.60
C SER A 49 7.74 9.31 -11.05
N PRO A 50 9.06 9.33 -11.33
CA PRO A 50 9.60 8.97 -12.63
C PRO A 50 9.23 7.57 -13.07
N ILE A 51 9.33 6.56 -12.18
CA ILE A 51 8.98 5.19 -12.50
C ILE A 51 7.49 5.02 -12.81
N LEU A 52 6.61 5.76 -12.11
CA LEU A 52 5.18 5.76 -12.43
C LEU A 52 4.92 6.22 -13.87
N ASN A 53 5.59 7.30 -14.30
CA ASN A 53 5.46 7.83 -15.66
C ASN A 53 5.92 6.83 -16.72
N VAL A 54 7.06 6.16 -16.50
CA VAL A 54 7.56 5.11 -17.41
C VAL A 54 6.54 3.96 -17.47
N MET A 55 6.10 3.47 -16.33
CA MET A 55 5.18 2.34 -16.26
C MET A 55 3.81 2.65 -16.87
N GLN A 56 3.27 3.86 -16.68
CA GLN A 56 2.00 4.25 -17.31
C GLN A 56 2.09 4.23 -18.83
N LYS A 57 3.17 4.78 -19.42
CA LYS A 57 3.40 4.76 -20.86
C LYS A 57 3.58 3.34 -21.39
N THR A 58 4.41 2.54 -20.73
CA THR A 58 4.63 1.14 -21.10
C THR A 58 3.32 0.34 -21.08
N TYR A 59 2.50 0.54 -20.04
CA TYR A 59 1.22 -0.15 -19.93
C TYR A 59 0.24 0.26 -21.05
N GLU A 60 0.15 1.56 -21.34
CA GLU A 60 -0.72 2.09 -22.39
C GLU A 60 -0.32 1.56 -23.78
N GLU A 61 0.98 1.50 -24.06
CA GLU A 61 1.51 0.94 -25.31
C GLU A 61 1.27 -0.57 -25.45
N MET A 62 1.44 -1.33 -24.36
CA MET A 62 1.25 -2.80 -24.37
C MET A 62 -0.22 -3.22 -24.45
N PHE A 63 -1.10 -2.48 -23.76
CA PHE A 63 -2.48 -2.93 -23.56
C PHE A 63 -3.54 -2.00 -24.17
N GLY A 64 -3.13 -0.90 -24.82
CA GLY A 64 -4.04 0.03 -25.50
C GLY A 64 -4.96 0.84 -24.58
N LYS A 65 -4.68 0.87 -23.27
CA LYS A 65 -5.48 1.58 -22.27
C LYS A 65 -4.60 2.11 -21.13
N LYS A 66 -5.00 3.21 -20.53
CA LYS A 66 -4.30 3.75 -19.35
C LYS A 66 -4.52 2.87 -18.14
N PRO A 67 -3.47 2.62 -17.33
CA PRO A 67 -3.62 1.88 -16.08
C PRO A 67 -4.35 2.74 -15.05
N SER A 68 -5.08 2.07 -14.14
CA SER A 68 -5.67 2.74 -12.98
C SER A 68 -4.61 2.85 -11.89
N VAL A 69 -4.20 4.07 -11.56
CA VAL A 69 -3.32 4.36 -10.43
C VAL A 69 -4.17 4.63 -9.20
N LYS A 70 -3.91 3.89 -8.13
CA LYS A 70 -4.68 3.98 -6.89
C LYS A 70 -3.75 4.13 -5.70
N VAL A 71 -4.21 4.85 -4.70
CA VAL A 71 -3.60 4.89 -3.37
C VAL A 71 -4.42 3.97 -2.48
N MET A 72 -3.76 3.05 -1.80
CA MET A 72 -4.42 2.12 -0.88
C MET A 72 -3.99 2.40 0.56
N HIS A 73 -4.96 2.36 1.48
CA HIS A 73 -4.71 2.38 2.91
C HIS A 73 -4.43 0.96 3.43
N ALA A 74 -3.43 0.32 2.85
CA ALA A 74 -2.98 -1.02 3.24
C ALA A 74 -1.55 -0.96 3.75
N GLY A 75 -1.15 -1.97 4.54
CA GLY A 75 0.25 -2.20 4.88
C GLY A 75 0.95 -2.76 3.66
N LEU A 76 1.67 -1.91 2.95
CA LEU A 76 2.48 -2.31 1.81
C LEU A 76 3.95 -2.32 2.22
N GLU A 77 4.69 -3.26 1.69
CA GLU A 77 6.14 -3.40 1.91
C GLU A 77 6.89 -2.13 1.54
N CYS A 78 6.39 -1.37 0.56
CA CYS A 78 6.95 -0.07 0.17
C CYS A 78 6.97 0.94 1.33
N GLY A 79 6.00 0.90 2.26
CA GLY A 79 6.01 1.75 3.44
C GLY A 79 7.19 1.44 4.36
N ILE A 80 7.48 0.16 4.57
CA ILE A 80 8.60 -0.30 5.40
C ILE A 80 9.94 0.02 4.73
N ILE A 81 10.03 -0.21 3.41
CA ILE A 81 11.26 0.11 2.64
C ILE A 81 11.52 1.61 2.66
N GLN A 82 10.48 2.43 2.53
CA GLN A 82 10.62 3.89 2.53
C GLN A 82 11.16 4.46 3.85
N GLU A 83 10.91 3.81 4.99
CA GLU A 83 11.51 4.21 6.27
C GLU A 83 13.05 4.14 6.22
N SER A 84 13.59 3.11 5.56
CA SER A 84 15.04 2.92 5.42
C SER A 84 15.62 3.66 4.22
N TYR A 85 14.83 3.88 3.18
CA TYR A 85 15.24 4.50 1.92
C TYR A 85 14.24 5.59 1.48
N PRO A 86 14.20 6.75 2.17
CA PRO A 86 13.18 7.79 1.94
C PRO A 86 13.15 8.37 0.52
N ALA A 87 14.29 8.33 -0.19
CA ALA A 87 14.42 8.83 -1.54
C ALA A 87 14.13 7.79 -2.64
N MET A 88 13.82 6.53 -2.25
CA MET A 88 13.55 5.47 -3.22
C MET A 88 12.19 5.69 -3.88
N ASP A 89 12.19 5.75 -5.20
CA ASP A 89 10.96 5.80 -6.00
C ASP A 89 10.41 4.38 -6.20
N MET A 90 9.17 4.15 -5.82
CA MET A 90 8.61 2.80 -5.77
C MET A 90 7.18 2.77 -6.30
N ILE A 91 6.84 1.66 -6.95
CA ILE A 91 5.50 1.32 -7.40
C ILE A 91 5.16 -0.11 -6.95
N SER A 92 3.95 -0.30 -6.47
CA SER A 92 3.41 -1.63 -6.17
C SER A 92 2.51 -2.10 -7.31
N ILE A 93 2.82 -3.25 -7.85
CA ILE A 93 2.04 -3.93 -8.89
C ILE A 93 1.94 -5.41 -8.56
N GLY A 94 0.96 -6.08 -9.14
CA GLY A 94 0.81 -7.52 -8.97
C GLY A 94 -0.22 -8.13 -9.92
N PRO A 95 -0.28 -9.47 -9.98
CA PRO A 95 -1.31 -10.18 -10.73
C PRO A 95 -2.70 -10.01 -10.10
N ASP A 96 -3.73 -10.43 -10.83
CA ASP A 96 -5.11 -10.42 -10.34
C ASP A 96 -5.28 -11.50 -9.25
N LEU A 97 -5.58 -11.04 -8.05
CA LEU A 97 -5.87 -11.87 -6.88
C LEU A 97 -7.36 -11.81 -6.55
N GLU A 98 -7.93 -12.95 -6.18
CA GLU A 98 -9.27 -13.06 -5.65
C GLU A 98 -9.23 -13.58 -4.21
N HIS A 99 -10.10 -13.06 -3.36
CA HIS A 99 -10.24 -13.45 -1.95
C HIS A 99 -8.93 -13.43 -1.13
N PRO A 100 -8.11 -12.34 -1.20
CA PRO A 100 -6.86 -12.27 -0.46
C PRO A 100 -7.10 -12.45 1.04
N HIS A 101 -6.16 -13.10 1.73
CA HIS A 101 -6.20 -13.40 3.16
C HIS A 101 -7.33 -14.36 3.58
N SER A 102 -7.82 -15.17 2.68
CA SER A 102 -8.82 -16.21 2.96
C SER A 102 -8.35 -17.59 2.50
N PRO A 103 -8.98 -18.69 2.98
CA PRO A 103 -8.70 -20.04 2.49
C PRO A 103 -8.99 -20.22 0.99
N ASP A 104 -9.81 -19.35 0.40
CA ASP A 104 -10.19 -19.37 -1.01
C ASP A 104 -9.30 -18.45 -1.87
N GLU A 105 -8.18 -17.96 -1.32
CA GLU A 105 -7.25 -17.10 -2.04
C GLU A 105 -6.70 -17.79 -3.29
N ARG A 106 -6.80 -17.10 -4.41
CA ARG A 106 -6.31 -17.59 -5.70
C ARG A 106 -5.79 -16.47 -6.58
N VAL A 107 -4.86 -16.83 -7.47
CA VAL A 107 -4.27 -15.93 -8.47
C VAL A 107 -4.67 -16.38 -9.87
N SER A 108 -4.94 -15.41 -10.73
CA SER A 108 -5.15 -15.65 -12.16
C SER A 108 -3.83 -15.95 -12.87
N ILE A 109 -3.59 -17.20 -13.27
CA ILE A 109 -2.37 -17.61 -13.99
C ILE A 109 -2.11 -16.75 -15.23
N PRO A 110 -3.09 -16.42 -16.09
CA PRO A 110 -2.85 -15.53 -17.23
C PRO A 110 -2.41 -14.12 -16.83
N SER A 111 -2.84 -13.63 -15.65
CA SER A 111 -2.43 -12.31 -15.18
C SER A 111 -0.98 -12.27 -14.70
N VAL A 112 -0.45 -13.39 -14.21
CA VAL A 112 0.98 -13.52 -13.85
C VAL A 112 1.87 -13.28 -15.07
N GLN A 113 1.55 -13.90 -16.21
CA GLN A 113 2.30 -13.69 -17.45
C GLN A 113 2.25 -12.22 -17.90
N LYS A 114 1.06 -11.59 -17.84
CA LYS A 114 0.93 -10.16 -18.19
C LYS A 114 1.80 -9.26 -17.32
N VAL A 115 1.83 -9.52 -16.01
CA VAL A 115 2.66 -8.76 -15.08
C VAL A 115 4.15 -8.97 -15.37
N TRP A 116 4.56 -10.21 -15.66
CA TRP A 116 5.92 -10.53 -16.05
C TRP A 116 6.35 -9.75 -17.30
N ASP A 117 5.58 -9.85 -18.38
CA ASP A 117 5.86 -9.15 -19.63
C ASP A 117 5.93 -7.63 -19.43
N PHE A 118 5.03 -7.10 -18.60
CA PHE A 118 5.01 -5.67 -18.24
C PHE A 118 6.24 -5.24 -17.44
N ILE A 119 6.71 -6.06 -16.49
CA ILE A 119 7.95 -5.79 -15.74
C ILE A 119 9.13 -5.77 -16.69
N VAL A 120 9.29 -6.78 -17.54
CA VAL A 120 10.38 -6.86 -18.51
C VAL A 120 10.40 -5.63 -19.41
N ALA A 121 9.25 -5.31 -20.04
CA ALA A 121 9.13 -4.14 -20.90
C ALA A 121 9.39 -2.81 -20.19
N THR A 122 9.11 -2.73 -18.88
CA THR A 122 9.41 -1.56 -18.06
C THR A 122 10.91 -1.45 -17.80
N LEU A 123 11.56 -2.55 -17.43
CA LEU A 123 13.01 -2.59 -17.14
C LEU A 123 13.86 -2.24 -18.36
N GLU A 124 13.40 -2.55 -19.57
CA GLU A 124 14.08 -2.16 -20.82
C GLU A 124 14.05 -0.64 -21.10
N ARG A 125 13.29 0.13 -20.31
CA ARG A 125 13.04 1.57 -20.49
C ARG A 125 13.56 2.46 -19.37
N ILE A 126 14.18 1.89 -18.36
CA ILE A 126 14.74 2.59 -17.20
C ILE A 126 16.25 2.83 -17.35
#